data_1ae06e623e6bf6b5faa7c75163ab31e5
#
_entry.id   1ae06e623e6bf6b5faa7c75163ab31e5
#
_cell.length_a   1.000
_cell.length_b   1.000
_cell.length_c   1.000
_cell.angle_alpha   90.00
_cell.angle_beta   90.00
_cell.angle_gamma   90.00
#
_symmetry.space_group_name_H-M   'P 1'
#
loop_
_entity.id
_entity.type
_entity.pdbx_description
1 polymer ?
#
loop_
_entity_poly.entity_id
_entity_poly.type
_entity_poly.pdbx_seq_one_letter_code
_entity_poly.pdbx_strand_id
1 'polypeptide(L)'
;MNMMMPCLFDRDGLRAGSLHVRLATTDAEIDAAQALRYAVFYQEMGACPDAATAASGRDRDRYDAVAAHLIVVDAAADDLACGIVATYRLIDGAAAARVGGFYSAGEFDLGPLLGGGSRLLELGRSCVHPRYRSGAVMQLLWRGIALYIDRHGIDVMFGCASLPGTDPEAMADQLAFLGHAHLAPAALRPRALPGRFIELRRKDPASFNPRAAFMGLPPLIKGYLRLGGWVGDGAVIDLPFNTIDVAIVLPTGQVTERYQIGRAHV
;
A
#
# COMPACT_ATOMS: atom_id res chain seq x y z
N MET A 1 27.44 -3.68 -26.52
CA MET A 1 27.45 -4.99 -25.83
C MET A 1 27.12 -4.66 -24.37
N ASN A 2 25.80 -4.61 -24.08
CA ASN A 2 25.27 -4.18 -22.77
C ASN A 2 25.31 -5.38 -21.85
N MET A 3 26.27 -5.39 -20.95
CA MET A 3 26.38 -6.42 -19.92
C MET A 3 25.25 -6.18 -18.91
N MET A 4 24.15 -6.95 -19.05
CA MET A 4 23.10 -7.02 -18.03
C MET A 4 23.74 -7.45 -16.72
N MET A 5 23.80 -6.54 -15.75
CA MET A 5 24.13 -6.91 -14.38
C MET A 5 23.05 -7.89 -13.85
N PRO A 6 23.44 -9.02 -13.26
CA PRO A 6 22.48 -9.97 -12.74
C PRO A 6 21.70 -9.35 -11.58
N CYS A 7 20.40 -9.55 -11.59
CA CYS A 7 19.44 -9.01 -10.66
C CYS A 7 19.67 -9.44 -9.20
N LEU A 8 20.12 -8.50 -8.38
CA LEU A 8 20.31 -8.66 -6.93
C LEU A 8 19.01 -8.84 -6.11
N PHE A 9 17.82 -8.74 -6.71
CA PHE A 9 16.58 -8.66 -5.95
C PHE A 9 15.83 -10.00 -5.76
N ASP A 10 16.04 -11.01 -6.61
CA ASP A 10 15.27 -12.26 -6.56
C ASP A 10 15.67 -13.22 -5.45
N ARG A 11 16.90 -13.12 -4.92
CA ARG A 11 17.37 -13.92 -3.77
C ARG A 11 18.11 -13.10 -2.72
N ASP A 12 18.77 -11.99 -3.11
CA ASP A 12 19.67 -11.26 -2.22
C ASP A 12 19.02 -10.05 -1.55
N GLY A 13 17.91 -9.48 -2.07
CA GLY A 13 17.18 -8.35 -1.47
C GLY A 13 18.08 -7.21 -0.99
N LEU A 14 17.58 -6.37 -0.08
CA LEU A 14 18.37 -5.34 0.61
C LEU A 14 18.44 -5.65 2.10
N ARG A 15 19.62 -5.49 2.68
CA ARG A 15 19.86 -5.67 4.10
C ARG A 15 20.14 -4.37 4.83
N ALA A 16 19.69 -4.31 6.09
CA ALA A 16 20.03 -3.25 7.03
C ALA A 16 20.11 -3.88 8.44
N GLY A 17 21.33 -4.13 8.91
CA GLY A 17 21.54 -4.91 10.13
C GLY A 17 20.99 -6.34 9.99
N SER A 18 20.17 -6.77 10.95
CA SER A 18 19.48 -8.07 10.91
C SER A 18 18.28 -8.13 9.96
N LEU A 19 17.81 -6.96 9.49
CA LEU A 19 16.64 -6.86 8.64
C LEU A 19 17.00 -7.11 7.16
N HIS A 20 16.13 -7.85 6.47
CA HIS A 20 16.28 -8.19 5.07
C HIS A 20 14.95 -8.01 4.34
N VAL A 21 14.85 -7.10 3.36
CA VAL A 21 13.69 -6.95 2.48
C VAL A 21 13.90 -7.69 1.17
N ARG A 22 12.94 -8.51 0.79
CA ARG A 22 12.91 -9.30 -0.46
C ARG A 22 11.50 -9.75 -0.80
N LEU A 23 11.32 -10.36 -1.96
CA LEU A 23 10.09 -11.08 -2.27
C LEU A 23 10.05 -12.42 -1.51
N ALA A 24 8.86 -12.84 -1.12
CA ALA A 24 8.61 -14.20 -0.64
C ALA A 24 8.83 -15.20 -1.78
N THR A 25 9.46 -16.32 -1.49
CA THR A 25 9.84 -17.35 -2.47
C THR A 25 9.23 -18.72 -2.18
N THR A 26 8.59 -18.88 -1.01
CA THR A 26 7.97 -20.13 -0.59
C THR A 26 6.55 -19.92 -0.09
N ASP A 27 5.72 -20.96 -0.17
CA ASP A 27 4.36 -20.95 0.36
C ASP A 27 4.34 -20.72 1.87
N ALA A 28 5.35 -21.20 2.60
CA ALA A 28 5.49 -20.99 4.04
C ALA A 28 5.69 -19.49 4.38
N GLU A 29 6.44 -18.75 3.57
CA GLU A 29 6.62 -17.30 3.75
C GLU A 29 5.34 -16.53 3.42
N ILE A 30 4.61 -16.95 2.39
CA ILE A 30 3.32 -16.34 2.05
C ILE A 30 2.32 -16.61 3.19
N ASP A 31 2.25 -17.82 3.70
CA ASP A 31 1.39 -18.18 4.85
C ASP A 31 1.75 -17.36 6.09
N ALA A 32 3.05 -17.20 6.40
CA ALA A 32 3.52 -16.39 7.52
C ALA A 32 3.16 -14.89 7.34
N ALA A 33 3.28 -14.35 6.12
CA ALA A 33 2.83 -12.98 5.82
C ALA A 33 1.31 -12.81 6.00
N GLN A 34 0.51 -13.81 5.59
CA GLN A 34 -0.93 -13.84 5.79
C GLN A 34 -1.31 -13.92 7.28
N ALA A 35 -0.53 -14.66 8.08
CA ALA A 35 -0.69 -14.71 9.54
C ALA A 35 -0.38 -13.36 10.20
N LEU A 36 0.70 -12.69 9.78
CA LEU A 36 1.03 -11.35 10.26
C LEU A 36 -0.08 -10.35 9.93
N ARG A 37 -0.61 -10.39 8.71
CA ARG A 37 -1.74 -9.54 8.29
C ARG A 37 -2.98 -9.79 9.15
N TYR A 38 -3.30 -11.05 9.43
CA TYR A 38 -4.43 -11.41 10.31
C TYR A 38 -4.24 -10.84 11.71
N ALA A 39 -3.07 -11.02 12.30
CA ALA A 39 -2.77 -10.48 13.63
C ALA A 39 -2.92 -8.95 13.68
N VAL A 40 -2.43 -8.24 12.64
CA VAL A 40 -2.51 -6.78 12.59
C VAL A 40 -3.91 -6.29 12.25
N PHE A 41 -4.52 -6.77 11.16
CA PHE A 41 -5.78 -6.20 10.70
C PHE A 41 -6.99 -6.64 11.54
N TYR A 42 -7.06 -7.91 11.93
CA TYR A 42 -8.22 -8.45 12.62
C TYR A 42 -8.08 -8.43 14.14
N GLN A 43 -6.92 -8.81 14.69
CA GLN A 43 -6.76 -8.88 16.14
C GLN A 43 -6.42 -7.52 16.76
N GLU A 44 -5.62 -6.68 16.07
CA GLU A 44 -5.21 -5.38 16.59
C GLU A 44 -6.12 -4.25 16.13
N MET A 45 -6.40 -4.17 14.80
CA MET A 45 -7.12 -3.03 14.21
C MET A 45 -8.64 -3.22 14.16
N GLY A 46 -9.15 -4.41 14.52
CA GLY A 46 -10.58 -4.65 14.70
C GLY A 46 -11.35 -4.87 13.39
N ALA A 47 -10.70 -5.34 12.33
CA ALA A 47 -11.39 -5.85 11.15
C ALA A 47 -12.27 -7.06 11.51
N CYS A 48 -13.39 -7.23 10.80
CA CYS A 48 -14.33 -8.32 11.03
C CYS A 48 -14.00 -9.50 10.08
N PRO A 49 -13.44 -10.62 10.58
CA PRO A 49 -13.14 -11.77 9.72
C PRO A 49 -14.43 -12.50 9.34
N ASP A 50 -14.49 -13.00 8.11
CA ASP A 50 -15.46 -14.02 7.75
C ASP A 50 -15.13 -15.36 8.45
N ALA A 51 -16.02 -16.35 8.34
CA ALA A 51 -15.84 -17.63 9.01
C ALA A 51 -14.57 -18.38 8.59
N ALA A 52 -14.18 -18.30 7.31
CA ALA A 52 -12.98 -18.95 6.78
C ALA A 52 -11.70 -18.27 7.27
N THR A 53 -11.67 -16.93 7.26
CA THR A 53 -10.59 -16.10 7.77
C THR A 53 -10.40 -16.32 9.27
N ALA A 54 -11.49 -16.34 10.04
CA ALA A 54 -11.45 -16.61 11.49
C ALA A 54 -10.94 -18.03 11.80
N ALA A 55 -11.40 -19.03 11.06
CA ALA A 55 -10.99 -20.43 11.26
C ALA A 55 -9.52 -20.66 10.89
N SER A 56 -9.01 -20.01 9.83
CA SER A 56 -7.63 -20.18 9.36
C SER A 56 -6.63 -19.30 10.14
N GLY A 57 -7.06 -18.19 10.74
CA GLY A 57 -6.19 -17.16 11.29
C GLY A 57 -5.27 -16.54 10.21
N ARG A 58 -5.77 -16.43 8.97
CA ARG A 58 -5.02 -15.89 7.82
C ARG A 58 -5.85 -14.87 7.08
N ASP A 59 -5.28 -13.68 6.82
CA ASP A 59 -5.84 -12.74 5.86
C ASP A 59 -5.49 -13.23 4.45
N ARG A 60 -6.47 -13.84 3.77
CA ARG A 60 -6.28 -14.47 2.46
C ARG A 60 -7.41 -14.10 1.52
N ASP A 61 -7.05 -13.73 0.29
CA ASP A 61 -8.01 -13.52 -0.79
C ASP A 61 -7.47 -14.07 -2.12
N ARG A 62 -8.28 -14.00 -3.20
CA ARG A 62 -7.91 -14.51 -4.53
C ARG A 62 -6.66 -13.86 -5.13
N TYR A 63 -6.32 -12.65 -4.70
CA TYR A 63 -5.18 -11.91 -5.22
C TYR A 63 -3.85 -12.46 -4.70
N ASP A 64 -3.84 -13.12 -3.54
CA ASP A 64 -2.61 -13.67 -2.96
C ASP A 64 -1.94 -14.70 -3.87
N ALA A 65 -2.72 -15.47 -4.64
CA ALA A 65 -2.21 -16.49 -5.56
C ALA A 65 -1.47 -15.91 -6.78
N VAL A 66 -1.64 -14.63 -7.08
CA VAL A 66 -1.06 -13.98 -8.27
C VAL A 66 -0.11 -12.84 -7.95
N ALA A 67 -0.15 -12.35 -6.71
CA ALA A 67 0.63 -11.21 -6.24
C ALA A 67 2.10 -11.57 -5.98
N ALA A 68 2.97 -10.58 -6.11
CA ALA A 68 4.28 -10.63 -5.50
C ALA A 68 4.17 -10.14 -4.04
N HIS A 69 4.67 -10.93 -3.10
CA HIS A 69 4.65 -10.60 -1.68
C HIS A 69 6.02 -10.06 -1.27
N LEU A 70 6.10 -8.76 -1.05
CA LEU A 70 7.29 -8.12 -0.50
C LEU A 70 7.27 -8.32 1.02
N ILE A 71 8.34 -8.88 1.57
CA ILE A 71 8.48 -9.16 3.00
C ILE A 71 9.74 -8.52 3.57
N VAL A 72 9.67 -8.13 4.83
CA VAL A 72 10.87 -7.83 5.63
C VAL A 72 11.02 -8.95 6.65
N VAL A 73 12.19 -9.58 6.62
CA VAL A 73 12.57 -10.66 7.54
C VAL A 73 13.61 -10.12 8.51
N ASP A 74 13.46 -10.42 9.80
CA ASP A 74 14.49 -10.22 10.81
C ASP A 74 15.06 -11.59 11.21
N ALA A 75 16.34 -11.79 10.95
CA ALA A 75 17.02 -13.04 11.32
C ALA A 75 17.11 -13.27 12.84
N ALA A 76 16.85 -12.24 13.65
CA ALA A 76 16.83 -12.32 15.11
C ALA A 76 15.42 -12.53 15.70
N ALA A 77 14.39 -12.59 14.86
CA ALA A 77 12.99 -12.76 15.30
C ALA A 77 12.57 -14.24 15.31
N ASP A 78 13.21 -15.05 16.16
CA ASP A 78 12.98 -16.51 16.25
C ASP A 78 11.55 -16.87 16.70
N ASP A 79 10.85 -15.94 17.34
CA ASP A 79 9.46 -16.10 17.80
C ASP A 79 8.40 -15.77 16.72
N LEU A 80 8.82 -15.24 15.58
CA LEU A 80 7.92 -14.92 14.47
C LEU A 80 8.06 -15.96 13.35
N ALA A 81 6.93 -16.36 12.77
CA ALA A 81 6.91 -17.30 11.66
C ALA A 81 7.77 -16.80 10.49
N CYS A 82 8.74 -17.59 10.06
CA CYS A 82 9.76 -17.25 9.06
C CYS A 82 10.52 -15.94 9.35
N GLY A 83 10.50 -15.42 10.60
CA GLY A 83 11.08 -14.13 10.97
C GLY A 83 10.43 -12.93 10.29
N ILE A 84 9.21 -13.05 9.72
CA ILE A 84 8.56 -12.00 8.96
C ILE A 84 8.01 -10.93 9.90
N VAL A 85 8.53 -9.70 9.74
CA VAL A 85 8.18 -8.54 10.57
C VAL A 85 7.36 -7.47 9.82
N ALA A 86 7.34 -7.52 8.50
CA ALA A 86 6.52 -6.63 7.68
C ALA A 86 6.22 -7.25 6.31
N THR A 87 5.13 -6.83 5.69
CA THR A 87 4.73 -7.28 4.36
C THR A 87 4.04 -6.17 3.56
N TYR A 88 4.13 -6.30 2.23
CA TYR A 88 3.39 -5.54 1.24
C TYR A 88 2.96 -6.46 0.10
N ARG A 89 1.73 -6.36 -0.37
CA ARG A 89 1.25 -7.09 -1.54
C ARG A 89 1.35 -6.21 -2.78
N LEU A 90 1.98 -6.72 -3.83
CA LEU A 90 2.24 -6.03 -5.09
C LEU A 90 1.50 -6.77 -6.21
N ILE A 91 0.62 -6.08 -6.94
CA ILE A 91 -0.17 -6.65 -8.03
C ILE A 91 0.05 -5.78 -9.26
N ASP A 92 0.76 -6.29 -10.25
CA ASP A 92 0.89 -5.63 -11.54
C ASP A 92 -0.29 -5.91 -12.49
N GLY A 93 -0.32 -5.26 -13.64
CA GLY A 93 -1.41 -5.43 -14.60
C GLY A 93 -1.56 -6.85 -15.13
N ALA A 94 -0.46 -7.61 -15.28
CA ALA A 94 -0.51 -9.00 -15.74
C ALA A 94 -1.08 -9.92 -14.65
N ALA A 95 -0.69 -9.73 -13.40
CA ALA A 95 -1.23 -10.43 -12.26
C ALA A 95 -2.73 -10.10 -12.07
N ALA A 96 -3.10 -8.82 -12.13
CA ALA A 96 -4.49 -8.38 -12.03
C ALA A 96 -5.39 -9.02 -13.10
N ALA A 97 -4.93 -9.09 -14.36
CA ALA A 97 -5.68 -9.70 -15.46
C ALA A 97 -6.02 -11.19 -15.21
N ARG A 98 -5.15 -11.93 -14.50
CA ARG A 98 -5.36 -13.36 -14.18
C ARG A 98 -6.51 -13.59 -13.20
N VAL A 99 -6.90 -12.59 -12.42
CA VAL A 99 -7.96 -12.66 -11.40
C VAL A 99 -9.12 -11.69 -11.67
N GLY A 100 -9.21 -11.17 -12.90
CA GLY A 100 -10.35 -10.36 -13.34
C GLY A 100 -10.27 -8.88 -12.97
N GLY A 101 -9.08 -8.35 -12.64
CA GLY A 101 -8.85 -6.94 -12.38
C GLY A 101 -8.09 -6.68 -11.07
N PHE A 102 -7.85 -5.41 -10.78
CA PHE A 102 -7.22 -4.97 -9.54
C PHE A 102 -8.17 -5.03 -8.35
N TYR A 103 -7.62 -5.16 -7.14
CA TYR A 103 -8.40 -5.19 -5.89
C TYR A 103 -9.22 -3.90 -5.71
N SER A 104 -8.60 -2.75 -5.91
CA SER A 104 -9.24 -1.44 -5.74
C SER A 104 -10.42 -1.21 -6.70
N ALA A 105 -10.57 -2.00 -7.77
CA ALA A 105 -11.72 -1.91 -8.68
C ALA A 105 -13.05 -2.30 -8.01
N GLY A 106 -13.01 -2.99 -6.87
CA GLY A 106 -14.19 -3.23 -6.03
C GLY A 106 -14.72 -2.00 -5.30
N GLU A 107 -13.95 -0.92 -5.27
CA GLU A 107 -14.26 0.32 -4.55
C GLU A 107 -14.23 1.55 -5.43
N PHE A 108 -13.35 1.58 -6.43
CA PHE A 108 -13.08 2.73 -7.28
C PHE A 108 -13.18 2.36 -8.76
N ASP A 109 -13.73 3.27 -9.54
CA ASP A 109 -13.57 3.27 -10.99
C ASP A 109 -12.11 3.63 -11.32
N LEU A 110 -11.40 2.67 -11.87
CA LEU A 110 -9.99 2.80 -12.28
C LEU A 110 -9.83 3.19 -13.76
N GLY A 111 -10.92 3.48 -14.46
CA GLY A 111 -10.91 3.82 -15.89
C GLY A 111 -9.84 4.84 -16.29
N PRO A 112 -9.69 5.97 -15.57
CA PRO A 112 -8.64 6.95 -15.85
C PRO A 112 -7.22 6.40 -15.78
N LEU A 113 -6.91 5.50 -14.84
CA LEU A 113 -5.60 4.86 -14.73
C LEU A 113 -5.38 3.83 -15.87
N LEU A 114 -6.40 3.01 -16.13
CA LEU A 114 -6.32 1.93 -17.12
C LEU A 114 -6.24 2.45 -18.56
N GLY A 115 -6.87 3.59 -18.83
CA GLY A 115 -6.91 4.21 -20.17
C GLY A 115 -5.61 4.91 -20.58
N GLY A 116 -4.70 5.17 -19.64
CA GLY A 116 -3.48 5.96 -19.88
C GLY A 116 -2.31 5.19 -20.52
N GLY A 117 -2.42 3.88 -20.71
CA GLY A 117 -1.33 3.05 -21.26
C GLY A 117 -0.11 2.88 -20.32
N SER A 118 -0.18 3.39 -19.10
CA SER A 118 0.88 3.26 -18.09
C SER A 118 0.95 1.85 -17.53
N ARG A 119 2.16 1.39 -17.20
CA ARG A 119 2.36 0.16 -16.44
C ARG A 119 2.03 0.42 -14.98
N LEU A 120 0.98 -0.23 -14.50
CA LEU A 120 0.40 -0.02 -13.19
C LEU A 120 0.87 -1.05 -12.18
N LEU A 121 1.05 -0.62 -10.94
CA LEU A 121 1.29 -1.49 -9.79
C LEU A 121 0.33 -1.11 -8.66
N GLU A 122 -0.52 -2.04 -8.28
CA GLU A 122 -1.36 -1.88 -7.09
C GLU A 122 -0.60 -2.33 -5.85
N LEU A 123 -0.56 -1.45 -4.85
CA LEU A 123 0.01 -1.68 -3.53
C LEU A 123 -1.12 -1.95 -2.53
N GLY A 124 -1.04 -3.06 -1.83
CA GLY A 124 -2.06 -3.41 -0.82
C GLY A 124 -1.48 -4.20 0.35
N ARG A 125 -2.34 -4.43 1.34
CA ARG A 125 -2.01 -5.26 2.50
C ARG A 125 -0.70 -4.88 3.19
N SER A 126 -0.41 -3.57 3.26
CA SER A 126 0.74 -3.05 3.99
C SER A 126 0.56 -3.27 5.48
N CYS A 127 1.41 -4.04 6.10
CA CYS A 127 1.40 -4.13 7.55
C CYS A 127 2.80 -4.37 8.13
N VAL A 128 3.01 -3.88 9.36
CA VAL A 128 4.24 -4.01 10.12
C VAL A 128 3.90 -4.51 11.51
N HIS A 129 4.60 -5.53 11.95
CA HIS A 129 4.46 -6.08 13.31
C HIS A 129 4.67 -4.97 14.36
N PRO A 130 3.86 -4.87 15.43
CA PRO A 130 3.89 -3.76 16.40
C PRO A 130 5.29 -3.46 16.95
N ARG A 131 6.09 -4.48 17.28
CA ARG A 131 7.46 -4.32 17.78
C ARG A 131 8.44 -3.70 16.76
N TYR A 132 8.07 -3.67 15.47
CA TYR A 132 8.94 -3.25 14.37
C TYR A 132 8.46 -1.98 13.65
N ARG A 133 7.51 -1.24 14.22
CA ARG A 133 6.98 0.03 13.66
C ARG A 133 7.97 1.18 13.82
N SER A 134 9.22 0.93 13.44
CA SER A 134 10.27 1.93 13.37
C SER A 134 10.42 2.47 11.95
N GLY A 135 11.05 3.65 11.81
CA GLY A 135 11.34 4.23 10.50
C GLY A 135 12.19 3.32 9.61
N ALA A 136 13.05 2.47 10.19
CA ALA A 136 13.96 1.59 9.45
C ALA A 136 13.21 0.53 8.61
N VAL A 137 12.19 -0.15 9.18
CA VAL A 137 11.40 -1.16 8.47
C VAL A 137 10.61 -0.52 7.33
N MET A 138 9.99 0.64 7.57
CA MET A 138 9.29 1.37 6.51
C MET A 138 10.22 1.83 5.40
N GLN A 139 11.42 2.29 5.73
CA GLN A 139 12.44 2.66 4.72
C GLN A 139 12.86 1.46 3.88
N LEU A 140 13.03 0.28 4.50
CA LEU A 140 13.35 -0.96 3.78
C LEU A 140 12.23 -1.36 2.84
N LEU A 141 10.96 -1.33 3.28
CA LEU A 141 9.82 -1.60 2.41
C LEU A 141 9.80 -0.67 1.21
N TRP A 142 9.99 0.64 1.40
CA TRP A 142 10.04 1.60 0.31
C TRP A 142 11.22 1.38 -0.65
N ARG A 143 12.38 1.00 -0.13
CA ARG A 143 13.51 0.62 -0.99
C ARG A 143 13.24 -0.65 -1.78
N GLY A 144 12.56 -1.63 -1.16
CA GLY A 144 12.10 -2.84 -1.86
C GLY A 144 11.11 -2.53 -2.98
N ILE A 145 10.12 -1.67 -2.71
CA ILE A 145 9.15 -1.20 -3.72
C ILE A 145 9.88 -0.46 -4.85
N ALA A 146 10.83 0.44 -4.54
CA ALA A 146 11.59 1.18 -5.56
C ALA A 146 12.38 0.26 -6.50
N LEU A 147 12.99 -0.81 -5.96
CA LEU A 147 13.66 -1.82 -6.78
C LEU A 147 12.69 -2.61 -7.65
N TYR A 148 11.52 -2.96 -7.12
CA TYR A 148 10.47 -3.62 -7.90
C TYR A 148 10.00 -2.74 -9.06
N ILE A 149 9.75 -1.46 -8.79
CA ILE A 149 9.37 -0.45 -9.80
C ILE A 149 10.39 -0.37 -10.92
N ASP A 150 11.67 -0.19 -10.57
CA ASP A 150 12.77 -0.05 -11.52
C ASP A 150 12.88 -1.30 -12.42
N ARG A 151 12.82 -2.48 -11.81
CA ARG A 151 12.91 -3.76 -12.51
C ARG A 151 11.75 -4.02 -13.48
N HIS A 152 10.52 -3.72 -13.04
CA HIS A 152 9.32 -3.99 -13.82
C HIS A 152 8.89 -2.80 -14.70
N GLY A 153 9.63 -1.69 -14.60
CA GLY A 153 9.36 -0.47 -15.34
C GLY A 153 7.98 0.10 -15.07
N ILE A 154 7.56 0.11 -13.81
CA ILE A 154 6.25 0.61 -13.38
C ILE A 154 6.22 2.13 -13.51
N ASP A 155 5.18 2.67 -14.13
CA ASP A 155 4.99 4.09 -14.34
C ASP A 155 4.16 4.75 -13.23
N VAL A 156 3.14 4.02 -12.72
CA VAL A 156 2.23 4.54 -11.68
C VAL A 156 1.96 3.45 -10.65
N MET A 157 2.13 3.79 -9.38
CA MET A 157 1.63 3.02 -8.25
C MET A 157 0.29 3.56 -7.78
N PHE A 158 -0.59 2.69 -7.31
CA PHE A 158 -1.86 3.08 -6.72
C PHE A 158 -2.33 2.02 -5.71
N GLY A 159 -3.41 2.30 -5.01
CA GLY A 159 -4.05 1.35 -4.10
C GLY A 159 -4.95 2.05 -3.09
N CYS A 160 -5.72 1.28 -2.33
CA CYS A 160 -6.50 1.79 -1.22
C CYS A 160 -5.61 2.09 -0.02
N ALA A 161 -5.83 3.25 0.60
CA ALA A 161 -5.20 3.62 1.86
C ALA A 161 -6.27 4.07 2.85
N SER A 162 -6.19 3.55 4.07
CA SER A 162 -7.26 3.54 5.03
C SER A 162 -7.08 4.57 6.15
N LEU A 163 -8.16 5.29 6.45
CA LEU A 163 -8.34 6.03 7.69
C LEU A 163 -9.12 5.14 8.67
N PRO A 164 -8.80 5.12 9.96
CA PRO A 164 -9.46 4.25 10.93
C PRO A 164 -10.89 4.70 11.22
N GLY A 165 -11.79 3.73 11.39
CA GLY A 165 -13.21 3.97 11.68
C GLY A 165 -14.06 4.13 10.42
N THR A 166 -15.39 4.12 10.62
CA THR A 166 -16.41 4.13 9.55
C THR A 166 -17.30 5.37 9.58
N ASP A 167 -16.98 6.35 10.43
CA ASP A 167 -17.71 7.62 10.52
C ASP A 167 -16.99 8.73 9.73
N PRO A 168 -17.51 9.15 8.57
CA PRO A 168 -16.90 10.20 7.76
C PRO A 168 -16.91 11.57 8.44
N GLU A 169 -17.83 11.83 9.39
CA GLU A 169 -17.86 13.10 10.11
C GLU A 169 -16.69 13.19 11.10
N ALA A 170 -16.32 12.09 11.75
CA ALA A 170 -15.15 12.02 12.61
C ALA A 170 -13.84 12.28 11.85
N MET A 171 -13.80 12.03 10.53
CA MET A 171 -12.65 12.22 9.64
C MET A 171 -12.82 13.42 8.68
N ALA A 172 -13.81 14.29 8.91
CA ALA A 172 -14.19 15.34 7.96
C ALA A 172 -13.04 16.32 7.63
N ASP A 173 -12.20 16.68 8.60
CA ASP A 173 -11.05 17.56 8.39
C ASP A 173 -9.99 16.90 7.50
N GLN A 174 -9.68 15.61 7.76
CA GLN A 174 -8.71 14.83 6.99
C GLN A 174 -9.19 14.61 5.56
N LEU A 175 -10.46 14.23 5.38
CA LEU A 175 -11.07 14.03 4.07
C LEU A 175 -11.09 15.35 3.28
N ALA A 176 -11.51 16.46 3.90
CA ALA A 176 -11.53 17.77 3.26
C ALA A 176 -10.11 18.23 2.86
N PHE A 177 -9.12 18.02 3.74
CA PHE A 177 -7.72 18.31 3.43
C PHE A 177 -7.24 17.54 2.19
N LEU A 178 -7.50 16.23 2.14
CA LEU A 178 -7.14 15.39 0.99
C LEU A 178 -7.83 15.85 -0.29
N GLY A 179 -9.13 16.13 -0.25
CA GLY A 179 -9.92 16.54 -1.40
C GLY A 179 -9.58 17.94 -1.93
N HIS A 180 -9.17 18.88 -1.07
CA HIS A 180 -8.80 20.22 -1.50
C HIS A 180 -7.33 20.34 -1.94
N ALA A 181 -6.41 19.66 -1.25
CA ALA A 181 -4.98 19.87 -1.44
C ALA A 181 -4.28 18.81 -2.27
N HIS A 182 -4.86 17.59 -2.35
CA HIS A 182 -4.14 16.42 -2.89
C HIS A 182 -4.92 15.62 -3.94
N LEU A 183 -5.97 16.20 -4.55
CA LEU A 183 -6.74 15.51 -5.59
C LEU A 183 -5.88 15.26 -6.83
N ALA A 184 -5.90 14.04 -7.35
CA ALA A 184 -5.15 13.66 -8.54
C ALA A 184 -5.60 14.45 -9.79
N PRO A 185 -4.72 14.67 -10.78
CA PRO A 185 -5.12 15.18 -12.09
C PRO A 185 -6.20 14.29 -12.72
N ALA A 186 -7.13 14.86 -13.46
CA ALA A 186 -8.29 14.13 -13.98
C ALA A 186 -7.92 12.86 -14.79
N ALA A 187 -6.82 12.91 -15.54
CA ALA A 187 -6.33 11.78 -16.34
C ALA A 187 -5.81 10.59 -15.52
N LEU A 188 -5.53 10.79 -14.22
CA LEU A 188 -5.01 9.76 -13.31
C LEU A 188 -5.91 9.57 -12.08
N ARG A 189 -7.12 10.10 -12.07
CA ARG A 189 -7.98 10.18 -10.89
C ARG A 189 -8.98 9.02 -10.84
N PRO A 190 -8.75 7.98 -10.04
CA PRO A 190 -9.78 7.01 -9.70
C PRO A 190 -10.95 7.72 -9.02
N ARG A 191 -12.14 7.19 -9.16
CA ARG A 191 -13.32 7.71 -8.48
C ARG A 191 -14.04 6.61 -7.73
N ALA A 192 -14.45 6.90 -6.49
CA ALA A 192 -15.26 5.97 -5.71
C ALA A 192 -16.54 5.60 -6.48
N LEU A 193 -16.90 4.32 -6.47
CA LEU A 193 -18.05 3.79 -7.19
C LEU A 193 -19.35 4.49 -6.72
N PRO A 194 -20.30 4.78 -7.62
CA PRO A 194 -21.47 5.61 -7.30
C PRO A 194 -22.23 5.16 -6.04
N GLY A 195 -22.40 3.86 -5.84
CA GLY A 195 -23.11 3.31 -4.67
C GLY A 195 -22.32 3.34 -3.35
N ARG A 196 -21.04 3.73 -3.38
CA ARG A 196 -20.13 3.76 -2.22
C ARG A 196 -19.49 5.14 -1.99
N PHE A 197 -19.78 6.10 -2.85
CA PHE A 197 -19.13 7.41 -2.90
C PHE A 197 -19.41 8.24 -1.65
N ILE A 198 -18.36 8.71 -0.99
CA ILE A 198 -18.37 9.70 0.08
C ILE A 198 -17.59 10.92 -0.41
N GLU A 199 -18.22 12.09 -0.34
CA GLU A 199 -17.59 13.36 -0.71
C GLU A 199 -16.38 13.64 0.19
N LEU A 200 -15.23 13.94 -0.41
CA LEU A 200 -14.03 14.34 0.32
C LEU A 200 -14.14 15.78 0.83
N ARG A 201 -14.61 16.71 -0.02
CA ARG A 201 -14.68 18.14 0.29
C ARG A 201 -15.92 18.49 1.11
N ARG A 202 -16.09 17.79 2.24
CA ARG A 202 -17.22 17.95 3.16
C ARG A 202 -17.20 19.25 3.95
N LYS A 203 -16.05 19.91 4.02
CA LYS A 203 -15.84 21.18 4.73
C LYS A 203 -15.23 22.22 3.82
N ASP A 204 -15.57 23.48 4.06
CA ASP A 204 -14.91 24.61 3.43
C ASP A 204 -13.43 24.67 3.89
N PRO A 205 -12.46 24.94 2.99
CA PRO A 205 -11.05 25.08 3.35
C PRO A 205 -10.77 26.05 4.51
N ALA A 206 -11.60 27.08 4.65
CA ALA A 206 -11.46 28.05 5.73
C ALA A 206 -11.97 27.55 7.10
N SER A 207 -12.70 26.41 7.14
CA SER A 207 -13.36 25.90 8.33
C SER A 207 -12.54 24.89 9.14
N PHE A 208 -11.34 24.51 8.67
CA PHE A 208 -10.45 23.58 9.38
C PHE A 208 -8.99 24.01 9.26
N ASN A 209 -8.14 23.45 10.15
CA ASN A 209 -6.69 23.70 10.10
C ASN A 209 -5.98 22.64 9.25
N PRO A 210 -5.42 22.99 8.07
CA PRO A 210 -4.77 22.04 7.18
C PRO A 210 -3.59 21.30 7.82
N ARG A 211 -2.82 21.98 8.69
CA ARG A 211 -1.70 21.36 9.39
C ARG A 211 -2.18 20.32 10.41
N ALA A 212 -3.22 20.61 11.15
CA ALA A 212 -3.82 19.67 12.09
C ALA A 212 -4.43 18.48 11.36
N ALA A 213 -5.15 18.72 10.26
CA ALA A 213 -5.72 17.69 9.41
C ALA A 213 -4.63 16.75 8.86
N PHE A 214 -3.53 17.29 8.31
CA PHE A 214 -2.37 16.50 7.86
C PHE A 214 -1.77 15.68 9.01
N MET A 215 -1.57 16.30 10.19
CA MET A 215 -1.01 15.58 11.34
C MET A 215 -1.91 14.44 11.84
N GLY A 216 -3.22 14.56 11.69
CA GLY A 216 -4.20 13.51 12.00
C GLY A 216 -4.27 12.35 10.99
N LEU A 217 -3.67 12.48 9.82
CA LEU A 217 -3.63 11.39 8.85
C LEU A 217 -2.78 10.21 9.35
N PRO A 218 -3.12 8.96 8.96
CA PRO A 218 -2.28 7.80 9.19
C PRO A 218 -0.86 7.96 8.63
N PRO A 219 0.16 7.35 9.28
CA PRO A 219 1.56 7.46 8.84
C PRO A 219 1.78 7.05 7.39
N LEU A 220 1.06 6.03 6.90
CA LEU A 220 1.17 5.53 5.55
C LEU A 220 0.69 6.57 4.53
N ILE A 221 -0.48 7.17 4.74
CA ILE A 221 -1.01 8.23 3.87
C ILE A 221 -0.05 9.42 3.85
N LYS A 222 0.42 9.86 5.03
CA LYS A 222 1.46 10.91 5.11
C LYS A 222 2.72 10.57 4.32
N GLY A 223 3.11 9.31 4.32
CA GLY A 223 4.24 8.80 3.53
C GLY A 223 4.03 9.00 2.03
N TYR A 224 2.89 8.55 1.52
CA TYR A 224 2.53 8.74 0.12
C TYR A 224 2.47 10.21 -0.30
N LEU A 225 1.82 11.06 0.49
CA LEU A 225 1.73 12.50 0.18
C LEU A 225 3.10 13.19 0.15
N ARG A 226 4.02 12.82 1.06
CA ARG A 226 5.41 13.32 1.06
C ARG A 226 6.23 12.89 -0.16
N LEU A 227 5.83 11.80 -0.81
CA LEU A 227 6.42 11.33 -2.07
C LEU A 227 5.75 11.98 -3.30
N GLY A 228 4.84 12.95 -3.09
CA GLY A 228 4.13 13.60 -4.18
C GLY A 228 2.90 12.83 -4.67
N GLY A 229 2.40 11.89 -3.87
CA GLY A 229 1.17 11.16 -4.15
C GLY A 229 -0.08 12.03 -4.08
N TRP A 230 -1.09 11.60 -4.79
CA TRP A 230 -2.42 12.20 -4.84
C TRP A 230 -3.49 11.22 -4.36
N VAL A 231 -4.70 11.73 -4.15
CA VAL A 231 -5.88 10.93 -3.86
C VAL A 231 -6.87 10.95 -5.02
N GLY A 232 -7.65 9.88 -5.15
CA GLY A 232 -8.81 9.79 -6.04
C GLY A 232 -9.95 10.71 -5.62
N ASP A 233 -11.02 10.73 -6.41
CA ASP A 233 -12.25 11.47 -6.11
C ASP A 233 -13.21 10.59 -5.30
N GLY A 234 -13.53 11.06 -4.10
CA GLY A 234 -14.35 10.35 -3.13
C GLY A 234 -13.58 9.34 -2.26
N ALA A 235 -14.22 8.98 -1.16
CA ALA A 235 -13.81 7.92 -0.26
C ALA A 235 -14.87 6.80 -0.21
N VAL A 236 -14.54 5.68 0.40
CA VAL A 236 -15.42 4.51 0.53
C VAL A 236 -15.37 4.01 1.98
N ILE A 237 -16.53 3.63 2.56
CA ILE A 237 -16.53 2.89 3.84
C ILE A 237 -16.25 1.42 3.54
N ASP A 238 -15.22 0.88 4.16
CA ASP A 238 -14.92 -0.55 4.20
C ASP A 238 -15.33 -1.11 5.57
N LEU A 239 -16.58 -1.58 5.66
CA LEU A 239 -17.11 -2.15 6.90
C LEU A 239 -16.34 -3.38 7.39
N PRO A 240 -15.95 -4.34 6.53
CA PRO A 240 -15.12 -5.48 6.92
C PRO A 240 -13.82 -5.08 7.60
N PHE A 241 -13.13 -4.07 7.12
CA PHE A 241 -11.86 -3.60 7.71
C PHE A 241 -12.04 -2.46 8.73
N ASN A 242 -13.28 -2.01 8.97
CA ASN A 242 -13.58 -0.91 9.88
C ASN A 242 -12.79 0.37 9.54
N THR A 243 -12.80 0.75 8.24
CA THR A 243 -12.03 1.87 7.71
C THR A 243 -12.84 2.74 6.76
N ILE A 244 -12.32 3.94 6.48
CA ILE A 244 -12.67 4.77 5.34
C ILE A 244 -11.48 4.78 4.41
N ASP A 245 -11.67 4.29 3.19
CA ASP A 245 -10.60 4.14 2.21
C ASP A 245 -10.60 5.25 1.17
N VAL A 246 -9.42 5.73 0.83
CA VAL A 246 -9.15 6.64 -0.28
C VAL A 246 -8.22 5.96 -1.29
N ALA A 247 -8.45 6.16 -2.57
CA ALA A 247 -7.51 5.70 -3.58
C ALA A 247 -6.27 6.61 -3.56
N ILE A 248 -5.10 6.04 -3.35
CA ILE A 248 -3.81 6.75 -3.53
C ILE A 248 -3.32 6.51 -4.95
N VAL A 249 -2.74 7.54 -5.56
CA VAL A 249 -2.07 7.47 -6.87
C VAL A 249 -0.71 8.14 -6.75
N LEU A 250 0.34 7.44 -7.15
CA LEU A 250 1.71 7.93 -7.05
C LEU A 250 2.51 7.59 -8.33
N PRO A 251 2.78 8.58 -9.21
CA PRO A 251 3.71 8.40 -10.31
C PRO A 251 5.12 8.07 -9.81
N THR A 252 5.77 7.12 -10.46
CA THR A 252 7.04 6.55 -9.95
C THR A 252 8.26 7.42 -10.18
N GLY A 253 8.21 8.37 -11.13
CA GLY A 253 9.33 9.26 -11.45
C GLY A 253 9.92 9.99 -10.24
N GLN A 254 9.06 10.46 -9.33
CA GLN A 254 9.48 11.16 -8.11
C GLN A 254 10.04 10.20 -7.04
N VAL A 255 9.59 8.95 -7.04
CA VAL A 255 10.06 7.92 -6.08
C VAL A 255 11.47 7.48 -6.43
N THR A 256 11.72 7.21 -7.71
CA THR A 256 13.04 6.77 -8.21
C THR A 256 14.11 7.85 -7.99
N GLU A 257 13.82 9.11 -8.21
CA GLU A 257 14.76 10.20 -7.93
C GLU A 257 15.15 10.26 -6.45
N ARG A 258 14.20 10.18 -5.53
CA ARG A 258 14.45 10.29 -4.09
C ARG A 258 15.22 9.09 -3.52
N TYR A 259 15.04 7.89 -4.07
CA TYR A 259 15.74 6.68 -3.61
C TYR A 259 17.00 6.35 -4.43
N GLN A 260 17.18 6.92 -5.63
CA GLN A 260 18.42 6.83 -6.40
C GLN A 260 19.54 7.75 -5.87
N ILE A 261 19.19 8.89 -5.27
CA ILE A 261 20.19 9.80 -4.64
C ILE A 261 20.95 9.08 -3.50
N GLY A 262 20.36 8.04 -2.90
CA GLY A 262 21.06 7.17 -1.94
C GLY A 262 22.07 6.19 -2.54
N ARG A 263 22.16 6.04 -3.87
CA ARG A 263 23.17 5.20 -4.56
C ARG A 263 24.49 5.92 -4.86
N ALA A 264 24.51 7.25 -4.78
CA ALA A 264 25.72 8.05 -5.09
C ALA A 264 26.68 8.24 -3.90
N HIS A 265 26.36 7.66 -2.75
CA HIS A 265 27.17 7.81 -1.53
C HIS A 265 27.42 6.47 -0.81
N VAL A 266 27.70 5.40 -1.57
CA VAL A 266 28.27 4.15 -1.03
C VAL A 266 29.50 3.77 -1.83
#